data_d368ccd44a72cb558e4c37478100aecb
#
_entry.id   d368ccd44a72cb558e4c37478100aecb
#
_cell.length_a   1.000
_cell.length_b   1.000
_cell.length_c   1.000
_cell.angle_alpha   90.00
_cell.angle_beta   90.00
_cell.angle_gamma   90.00
#
_symmetry.space_group_name_H-M   'P 1'
#
loop_
_entity.id
_entity.type
_entity.pdbx_description
1 polymer ?
#
loop_
_entity_poly.entity_id
_entity_poly.type
_entity_poly.pdbx_seq_one_letter_code
_entity_poly.pdbx_strand_id
1 'polypeptide(L)'
;LTLAEQTTREFSTFSATRRELFTTSIPELFIGNENEQTNNGFSGSDIGRKSFVARLNYRFKNRYLFETTLRADGNVLFAPDTRWGYFPSFSAGWIASEESFFPTYALIDNLKIRASFTQLGDDSANGISGFDYLSGFEAQSTYLFDENESQTTIRTIGEINPFLTWELMTMYNLGFEFALFQGR
;
A
#
# COMPACT_ATOMS: atom_id res chain seq x y z
N LEU A 1 -1.80 -8.91 23.81
CA LEU A 1 -2.08 -7.80 22.91
C LEU A 1 -0.76 -7.12 22.57
N THR A 2 -0.48 -6.99 21.27
CA THR A 2 0.69 -6.25 20.77
C THR A 2 0.18 -5.11 19.89
N LEU A 3 0.69 -3.91 20.13
CA LEU A 3 0.46 -2.74 19.31
C LEU A 3 1.82 -2.27 18.76
N ALA A 4 1.87 -1.95 17.47
CA ALA A 4 3.06 -1.41 16.82
C ALA A 4 2.66 -0.28 15.87
N GLU A 5 3.52 0.74 15.78
CA GLU A 5 3.44 1.82 14.81
C GLU A 5 4.73 1.82 13.98
N GLN A 6 4.59 1.92 12.67
CA GLN A 6 5.71 2.09 11.75
C GLN A 6 5.45 3.31 10.87
N THR A 7 6.42 4.20 10.78
CA THR A 7 6.39 5.34 9.86
C THR A 7 7.64 5.31 9.00
N THR A 8 7.44 5.34 7.68
CA THR A 8 8.53 5.43 6.70
C THR A 8 8.38 6.72 5.91
N ARG A 9 9.45 7.44 5.76
CA ARG A 9 9.48 8.72 5.06
C ARG A 9 10.75 8.84 4.22
N GLU A 10 10.57 9.11 2.93
CA GLU A 10 11.67 9.34 2.00
C GLU A 10 11.65 10.82 1.57
N PHE A 11 12.79 11.46 1.65
CA PHE A 11 12.95 12.86 1.31
C PHE A 11 13.83 13.04 0.10
N SER A 12 13.46 13.99 -0.70
CA SER A 12 14.31 14.48 -1.75
C SER A 12 14.09 15.97 -1.96
N THR A 13 15.10 16.65 -2.41
CA THR A 13 15.06 18.08 -2.69
C THR A 13 15.46 18.35 -4.11
N PHE A 14 14.74 19.23 -4.77
CA PHE A 14 15.03 19.72 -6.09
C PHE A 14 14.89 21.25 -6.09
N SER A 15 15.83 21.92 -6.74
CA SER A 15 15.77 23.35 -6.97
C SER A 15 15.97 23.65 -8.44
N ALA A 16 15.03 24.34 -9.04
CA ALA A 16 15.14 24.81 -10.40
C ALA A 16 14.62 26.24 -10.50
N THR A 17 15.28 27.04 -11.32
CA THR A 17 14.85 28.41 -11.58
C THR A 17 14.79 28.63 -13.08
N ARG A 18 13.69 29.20 -13.54
CA ARG A 18 13.53 29.71 -14.91
C ARG A 18 13.06 31.15 -14.88
N ARG A 19 13.49 31.91 -15.84
CA ARG A 19 13.10 33.30 -16.05
C ARG A 19 12.21 33.41 -17.28
N GLU A 20 11.64 34.61 -17.48
CA GLU A 20 10.81 34.92 -18.65
C GLU A 20 9.69 33.90 -18.87
N LEU A 21 8.79 33.76 -17.85
CA LEU A 21 7.57 32.95 -17.96
C LEU A 21 6.63 33.59 -18.98
N PHE A 22 6.17 32.81 -19.97
CA PHE A 22 5.21 33.35 -20.95
C PHE A 22 3.81 33.60 -20.37
N THR A 23 3.50 33.02 -19.21
CA THR A 23 2.29 33.33 -18.43
C THR A 23 2.58 33.19 -16.95
N THR A 24 1.99 34.07 -16.14
CA THR A 24 2.05 34.01 -14.68
C THR A 24 0.85 33.29 -14.07
N SER A 25 -0.13 32.91 -14.90
CA SER A 25 -1.34 32.22 -14.43
C SER A 25 -1.11 30.78 -14.04
N ILE A 26 -0.03 30.17 -14.52
CA ILE A 26 0.39 28.81 -14.22
C ILE A 26 1.81 28.86 -13.65
N PRO A 27 2.02 28.62 -12.37
CA PRO A 27 3.33 28.77 -11.73
C PRO A 27 4.20 27.51 -11.90
N GLU A 28 4.41 27.08 -13.17
CA GLU A 28 5.19 25.88 -13.48
C GLU A 28 6.51 26.27 -14.18
N LEU A 29 7.60 25.58 -13.83
CA LEU A 29 8.95 25.91 -14.33
C LEU A 29 9.11 25.69 -15.83
N PHE A 30 8.39 24.74 -16.43
CA PHE A 30 8.50 24.44 -17.86
C PHE A 30 8.00 25.56 -18.78
N ILE A 31 7.27 26.55 -18.22
CA ILE A 31 6.73 27.70 -18.92
C ILE A 31 7.79 28.78 -19.17
N GLY A 32 8.91 28.72 -18.47
CA GLY A 32 9.99 29.70 -18.62
C GLY A 32 10.90 29.41 -19.81
N ASN A 33 11.68 30.43 -20.18
CA ASN A 33 12.65 30.37 -21.27
C ASN A 33 13.67 29.24 -21.01
N GLU A 34 13.87 28.39 -22.01
CA GLU A 34 14.79 27.24 -21.91
C GLU A 34 16.26 27.68 -21.85
N ASN A 35 16.61 28.82 -22.41
CA ASN A 35 17.96 29.34 -22.41
C ASN A 35 18.35 30.01 -21.08
N GLU A 36 17.38 30.36 -20.25
CA GLU A 36 17.58 30.99 -18.93
C GLU A 36 17.15 30.10 -17.77
N GLN A 37 17.63 28.87 -17.79
CA GLN A 37 17.34 27.93 -16.74
C GLN A 37 18.56 27.66 -15.86
N THR A 38 18.33 27.55 -14.57
CA THR A 38 19.31 27.03 -13.62
C THR A 38 18.65 25.87 -12.86
N ASN A 39 19.21 24.68 -13.01
CA ASN A 39 18.80 23.51 -12.29
C ASN A 39 19.87 23.20 -11.24
N ASN A 40 19.48 23.13 -10.01
CA ASN A 40 20.39 22.80 -8.94
C ASN A 40 19.65 21.89 -7.97
N GLY A 41 20.19 20.71 -7.72
CA GLY A 41 19.61 19.85 -6.71
C GLY A 41 19.56 18.40 -7.05
N PHE A 42 18.85 17.77 -6.26
CA PHE A 42 18.76 16.35 -6.01
C PHE A 42 17.28 15.99 -6.11
N SER A 43 16.93 15.16 -7.04
CA SER A 43 15.55 14.75 -7.22
C SER A 43 15.21 13.56 -6.36
N GLY A 44 14.03 13.54 -5.80
CA GLY A 44 13.47 12.41 -5.10
C GLY A 44 12.00 12.63 -4.80
N SER A 45 11.35 11.65 -4.24
CA SER A 45 9.95 11.70 -3.85
C SER A 45 9.80 11.70 -2.34
N ASP A 46 8.90 12.50 -1.80
CA ASP A 46 8.49 12.41 -0.39
C ASP A 46 7.34 11.39 -0.30
N ILE A 47 7.66 10.14 0.01
CA ILE A 47 6.70 9.07 0.18
C ILE A 47 6.53 8.80 1.67
N GLY A 48 5.36 9.12 2.20
CA GLY A 48 5.01 8.85 3.59
C GLY A 48 4.09 7.65 3.71
N ARG A 49 4.47 6.68 4.53
CA ARG A 49 3.63 5.55 4.95
C ARG A 49 3.50 5.55 6.46
N LYS A 50 2.31 5.23 6.94
CA LYS A 50 2.04 5.07 8.36
C LYS A 50 1.21 3.82 8.59
N SER A 51 1.66 2.96 9.50
CA SER A 51 1.05 1.67 9.78
C SER A 51 0.78 1.51 11.27
N PHE A 52 -0.41 1.01 11.61
CA PHE A 52 -0.77 0.57 12.95
C PHE A 52 -1.10 -0.91 12.89
N VAL A 53 -0.54 -1.68 13.83
CA VAL A 53 -0.78 -3.11 13.92
C VAL A 53 -1.21 -3.48 15.33
N ALA A 54 -2.36 -4.12 15.44
CA ALA A 54 -2.84 -4.70 16.69
C ALA A 54 -2.98 -6.22 16.53
N ARG A 55 -2.44 -6.99 17.47
CA ARG A 55 -2.55 -8.44 17.48
C ARG A 55 -3.03 -8.92 18.85
N LEU A 56 -4.00 -9.83 18.83
CA LEU A 56 -4.52 -10.51 20.00
C LEU A 56 -4.41 -12.02 19.79
N ASN A 57 -3.75 -12.69 20.74
CA ASN A 57 -3.69 -14.15 20.79
C ASN A 57 -4.43 -14.60 22.04
N TYR A 58 -5.31 -15.57 21.86
CA TYR A 58 -6.08 -16.14 22.95
C TYR A 58 -6.03 -17.66 22.89
N ARG A 59 -5.74 -18.30 24.03
CA ARG A 59 -5.74 -19.74 24.18
C ARG A 59 -6.65 -20.13 25.33
N PHE A 60 -7.62 -20.98 25.04
CA PHE A 60 -8.56 -21.48 26.05
C PHE A 60 -8.38 -22.97 26.24
N LYS A 61 -8.23 -23.39 27.50
CA LYS A 61 -8.05 -24.80 27.93
C LYS A 61 -7.00 -25.58 27.15
N ASN A 62 -6.00 -24.91 26.60
CA ASN A 62 -4.99 -25.47 25.71
C ASN A 62 -5.51 -26.19 24.45
N ARG A 63 -6.80 -26.10 24.15
CA ARG A 63 -7.48 -26.79 23.04
C ARG A 63 -7.92 -25.82 21.96
N TYR A 64 -8.39 -24.66 22.36
CA TYR A 64 -8.92 -23.65 21.45
C TYR A 64 -7.93 -22.50 21.34
N LEU A 65 -7.47 -22.27 20.13
CA LEU A 65 -6.52 -21.23 19.79
C LEU A 65 -7.23 -20.21 18.93
N PHE A 66 -7.10 -18.95 19.27
CA PHE A 66 -7.65 -17.87 18.49
C PHE A 66 -6.60 -16.75 18.35
N GLU A 67 -6.39 -16.29 17.14
CA GLU A 67 -5.55 -15.13 16.87
C GLU A 67 -6.30 -14.16 15.96
N THR A 68 -6.23 -12.90 16.27
CA THR A 68 -6.68 -11.84 15.38
C THR A 68 -5.60 -10.78 15.23
N THR A 69 -5.43 -10.30 14.03
CA THR A 69 -4.56 -9.16 13.72
C THR A 69 -5.38 -8.15 12.94
N LEU A 70 -5.30 -6.90 13.35
CA LEU A 70 -5.82 -5.77 12.60
C LEU A 70 -4.66 -4.86 12.22
N ARG A 71 -4.53 -4.58 10.94
CA ARG A 71 -3.55 -3.65 10.39
C ARG A 71 -4.27 -2.50 9.71
N ALA A 72 -3.87 -1.28 10.01
CA ALA A 72 -4.32 -0.08 9.35
C ALA A 72 -3.10 0.61 8.73
N ASP A 73 -3.10 0.74 7.41
CA ASP A 73 -2.00 1.34 6.65
C ASP A 73 -2.48 2.57 5.90
N GLY A 74 -1.72 3.65 6.03
CA GLY A 74 -1.94 4.88 5.29
C GLY A 74 -0.76 5.18 4.35
N ASN A 75 -1.06 5.53 3.09
CA ASN A 75 -0.06 5.93 2.11
C ASN A 75 -0.46 7.26 1.47
N VAL A 76 0.49 8.20 1.41
CA VAL A 76 0.28 9.53 0.81
C VAL A 76 0.11 9.50 -0.71
N LEU A 77 0.43 8.38 -1.36
CA LEU A 77 0.18 8.17 -2.79
C LEU A 77 -1.30 8.18 -3.16
N PHE A 78 -2.18 7.94 -2.19
CA PHE A 78 -3.63 7.97 -2.35
C PHE A 78 -4.24 9.28 -1.86
N ALA A 79 -5.41 9.64 -2.39
CA ALA A 79 -6.15 10.81 -1.95
C ALA A 79 -6.48 10.76 -0.45
N PRO A 80 -6.64 11.91 0.24
CA PRO A 80 -6.90 11.95 1.67
C PRO A 80 -8.02 11.02 2.15
N ASP A 81 -9.09 10.89 1.37
CA ASP A 81 -10.27 10.09 1.70
C ASP A 81 -10.10 8.59 1.45
N THR A 82 -9.14 8.19 0.61
CA THR A 82 -8.91 6.79 0.20
C THR A 82 -7.57 6.22 0.65
N ARG A 83 -6.75 7.01 1.35
CA ARG A 83 -5.38 6.64 1.72
C ARG A 83 -5.26 5.55 2.79
N TRP A 84 -6.29 5.34 3.60
CA TRP A 84 -6.27 4.37 4.68
C TRP A 84 -6.89 3.05 4.25
N GLY A 85 -6.09 1.98 4.28
CA GLY A 85 -6.54 0.60 4.14
C GLY A 85 -6.62 -0.11 5.50
N TYR A 86 -7.61 -0.99 5.66
CA TYR A 86 -7.81 -1.80 6.86
C TYR A 86 -7.78 -3.28 6.48
N PHE A 87 -6.86 -4.01 7.08
CA PHE A 87 -6.56 -5.40 6.71
C PHE A 87 -6.71 -6.31 7.94
N PRO A 88 -7.93 -6.82 8.19
CA PRO A 88 -8.16 -7.77 9.25
C PRO A 88 -7.67 -9.18 8.88
N SER A 89 -7.18 -9.89 9.89
CA SER A 89 -6.85 -11.31 9.80
C SER A 89 -7.37 -12.04 11.03
N PHE A 90 -7.98 -13.17 10.82
CA PHE A 90 -8.50 -14.04 11.89
C PHE A 90 -7.99 -15.44 11.67
N SER A 91 -7.55 -16.10 12.72
CA SER A 91 -7.27 -17.54 12.70
C SER A 91 -7.83 -18.23 13.91
N ALA A 92 -8.33 -19.43 13.70
CA ALA A 92 -8.80 -20.31 14.76
C ALA A 92 -8.13 -21.68 14.62
N GLY A 93 -7.74 -22.25 15.74
CA GLY A 93 -7.19 -23.59 15.82
C GLY A 93 -7.88 -24.39 16.92
N TRP A 94 -8.19 -25.64 16.63
CA TRP A 94 -8.76 -26.57 17.57
C TRP A 94 -7.90 -27.83 17.67
N ILE A 95 -7.41 -28.13 18.87
CA ILE A 95 -6.64 -29.34 19.15
C ILE A 95 -7.65 -30.41 19.58
N ALA A 96 -8.17 -31.14 18.60
CA ALA A 96 -9.23 -32.15 18.83
C ALA A 96 -8.72 -33.33 19.64
N SER A 97 -7.43 -33.65 19.58
CA SER A 97 -6.81 -34.72 20.38
C SER A 97 -6.84 -34.48 21.89
N GLU A 98 -6.98 -33.21 22.32
CA GLU A 98 -7.12 -32.85 23.76
C GLU A 98 -8.54 -32.91 24.27
N GLU A 99 -9.52 -33.29 23.46
CA GLU A 99 -10.90 -33.44 23.88
C GLU A 99 -11.17 -34.76 24.57
N SER A 100 -12.10 -34.77 25.52
CA SER A 100 -12.43 -35.95 26.30
C SER A 100 -13.06 -37.11 25.51
N PHE A 101 -13.60 -36.82 24.33
CA PHE A 101 -14.14 -37.81 23.40
C PHE A 101 -13.09 -38.46 22.51
N PHE A 102 -11.87 -37.95 22.49
CA PHE A 102 -10.83 -38.44 21.60
C PHE A 102 -10.28 -39.78 22.15
N PRO A 103 -10.19 -40.85 21.33
CA PRO A 103 -9.78 -42.15 21.81
C PRO A 103 -8.30 -42.18 22.20
N THR A 104 -7.97 -42.65 23.39
CA THR A 104 -6.60 -42.72 23.93
C THR A 104 -5.70 -43.73 23.16
N TYR A 105 -6.28 -44.66 22.43
CA TYR A 105 -5.53 -45.68 21.61
C TYR A 105 -5.67 -45.45 20.13
N ALA A 106 -5.97 -44.23 19.72
CA ALA A 106 -6.03 -43.93 18.32
C ALA A 106 -4.62 -43.98 17.70
N LEU A 107 -4.54 -44.36 16.43
CA LEU A 107 -3.31 -44.27 15.63
C LEU A 107 -2.82 -42.81 15.49
N ILE A 108 -3.68 -41.88 15.85
CA ILE A 108 -3.46 -40.44 15.79
C ILE A 108 -3.22 -39.94 17.23
N ASP A 109 -2.00 -39.49 17.50
CA ASP A 109 -1.62 -38.94 18.81
C ASP A 109 -1.96 -37.46 18.96
N ASN A 110 -1.92 -36.73 17.86
CA ASN A 110 -2.27 -35.32 17.83
C ASN A 110 -3.13 -35.04 16.60
N LEU A 111 -4.22 -34.33 16.79
CA LEU A 111 -5.05 -33.82 15.71
C LEU A 111 -5.39 -32.36 16.00
N LYS A 112 -4.90 -31.47 15.14
CA LYS A 112 -5.21 -30.05 15.17
C LYS A 112 -5.84 -29.63 13.86
N ILE A 113 -6.96 -28.96 13.95
CA ILE A 113 -7.66 -28.33 12.83
C ILE A 113 -7.47 -26.84 12.94
N ARG A 114 -7.14 -26.20 11.82
CA ARG A 114 -6.99 -24.75 11.77
C ARG A 114 -7.71 -24.16 10.58
N ALA A 115 -8.26 -22.97 10.78
CA ALA A 115 -8.84 -22.17 9.72
C ALA A 115 -8.36 -20.73 9.86
N SER A 116 -8.14 -20.06 8.73
CA SER A 116 -7.80 -18.63 8.73
C SER A 116 -8.46 -17.89 7.59
N PHE A 117 -8.72 -16.63 7.87
CA PHE A 117 -9.15 -15.59 6.95
C PHE A 117 -8.14 -14.45 7.04
N THR A 118 -7.66 -13.95 5.91
CA THR A 118 -6.69 -12.86 5.87
C THR A 118 -7.02 -11.91 4.73
N GLN A 119 -7.03 -10.62 5.01
CA GLN A 119 -7.00 -9.58 4.00
C GLN A 119 -5.64 -8.90 4.00
N LEU A 120 -5.08 -8.70 2.80
CA LEU A 120 -3.83 -7.98 2.56
C LEU A 120 -4.12 -6.83 1.59
N GLY A 121 -3.44 -5.71 1.82
CA GLY A 121 -3.46 -4.57 0.91
C GLY A 121 -2.13 -4.44 0.18
N ASP A 122 -2.22 -4.11 -1.10
CA ASP A 122 -1.08 -3.74 -1.94
C ASP A 122 -1.26 -2.31 -2.43
N ASP A 123 -0.24 -1.49 -2.24
CA ASP A 123 -0.18 -0.09 -2.68
C ASP A 123 0.73 0.10 -3.91
N SER A 124 1.36 -0.97 -4.39
CA SER A 124 2.25 -0.98 -5.55
C SER A 124 1.63 -1.59 -6.80
N ALA A 125 0.40 -2.11 -6.69
CA ALA A 125 -0.27 -2.79 -7.78
C ALA A 125 -0.54 -1.86 -8.97
N ASN A 126 -0.36 -2.39 -10.18
CA ASN A 126 -0.77 -1.78 -11.44
C ASN A 126 -0.15 -0.43 -11.82
N GLY A 127 1.12 -0.19 -11.47
CA GLY A 127 1.85 0.95 -12.00
C GLY A 127 1.33 2.30 -11.49
N ILE A 128 0.86 2.35 -10.26
CA ILE A 128 0.55 3.61 -9.58
C ILE A 128 1.81 4.47 -9.59
N SER A 129 1.79 5.53 -10.39
CA SER A 129 2.94 6.45 -10.51
C SER A 129 3.05 7.40 -9.31
N GLY A 130 2.09 7.35 -8.41
CA GLY A 130 1.98 8.20 -7.23
C GLY A 130 1.31 9.53 -7.54
N PHE A 131 0.43 9.94 -6.62
CA PHE A 131 -0.31 11.20 -6.71
C PHE A 131 -1.25 11.33 -7.92
N ASP A 132 -1.70 10.22 -8.51
CA ASP A 132 -2.62 10.19 -9.66
C ASP A 132 -3.98 10.83 -9.37
N TYR A 133 -4.22 11.23 -8.13
CA TYR A 133 -5.39 12.02 -7.74
C TYR A 133 -5.19 13.53 -7.86
N LEU A 134 -3.95 13.99 -8.11
CA LEU A 134 -3.64 15.41 -8.28
C LEU A 134 -3.76 15.81 -9.74
N SER A 135 -4.38 16.97 -9.97
CA SER A 135 -4.32 17.62 -11.29
C SER A 135 -2.93 18.22 -11.51
N GLY A 136 -2.44 18.08 -12.70
CA GLY A 136 -1.17 18.66 -13.11
C GLY A 136 -1.22 19.15 -14.56
N PHE A 137 -0.12 19.74 -14.98
CA PHE A 137 0.08 20.21 -16.34
C PHE A 137 1.39 19.64 -16.87
N GLU A 138 1.40 19.31 -18.14
CA GLU A 138 2.62 18.93 -18.85
C GLU A 138 2.81 19.76 -20.12
N ALA A 139 4.06 19.97 -20.49
CA ALA A 139 4.39 20.60 -21.75
C ALA A 139 4.11 19.62 -22.89
N GLN A 140 3.34 20.06 -23.87
CA GLN A 140 3.08 19.32 -25.09
C GLN A 140 3.93 19.89 -26.23
N SER A 141 4.15 19.06 -27.26
CA SER A 141 4.84 19.45 -28.48
C SER A 141 4.30 20.75 -29.03
N THR A 142 5.20 21.52 -29.56
CA THR A 142 5.04 22.82 -30.21
C THR A 142 3.85 22.91 -31.15
N TYR A 143 3.04 23.91 -30.97
CA TYR A 143 2.08 24.36 -31.97
C TYR A 143 2.73 25.43 -32.83
N LEU A 144 2.63 25.28 -34.13
CA LEU A 144 3.14 26.28 -35.09
C LEU A 144 2.07 27.36 -35.27
N PHE A 145 2.35 28.57 -34.80
CA PHE A 145 1.46 29.73 -35.00
C PHE A 145 1.77 30.47 -36.33
N ASP A 146 3.00 30.31 -36.84
CA ASP A 146 3.42 30.81 -38.14
C ASP A 146 4.53 29.90 -38.68
N GLU A 147 4.89 30.02 -39.97
CA GLU A 147 5.84 29.11 -40.63
C GLU A 147 7.20 28.96 -39.92
N ASN A 148 7.54 29.83 -38.96
CA ASN A 148 8.82 29.83 -38.26
C ASN A 148 8.75 29.99 -36.73
N GLU A 149 7.57 30.09 -36.11
CA GLU A 149 7.43 30.21 -34.66
C GLU A 149 6.76 29.01 -34.06
N SER A 150 7.54 28.20 -33.34
CA SER A 150 7.05 27.10 -32.59
C SER A 150 6.87 27.49 -31.12
N GLN A 151 5.67 27.33 -30.59
CA GLN A 151 5.37 27.60 -29.16
C GLN A 151 4.99 26.31 -28.41
N THR A 152 5.56 26.17 -27.25
CA THR A 152 5.20 25.05 -26.33
C THR A 152 3.79 25.24 -25.82
N THR A 153 2.95 24.28 -26.04
CA THR A 153 1.60 24.24 -25.49
C THR A 153 1.56 23.45 -24.19
N ILE A 154 0.52 23.68 -23.41
CA ILE A 154 0.31 23.04 -22.11
C ILE A 154 -0.97 22.21 -22.21
N ARG A 155 -0.92 20.99 -21.72
CA ARG A 155 -2.13 20.18 -21.49
C ARG A 155 -2.22 19.73 -20.05
N THR A 156 -3.41 19.40 -19.60
CA THR A 156 -3.59 18.71 -18.32
C THR A 156 -3.02 17.30 -18.41
N ILE A 157 -2.32 16.87 -17.37
CA ILE A 157 -1.89 15.48 -17.22
C ILE A 157 -3.14 14.61 -17.15
N GLY A 158 -3.22 13.59 -17.99
CA GLY A 158 -4.15 12.48 -18.02
C GLY A 158 -5.47 12.54 -17.25
N GLU A 159 -6.10 11.41 -17.08
CA GLU A 159 -7.29 11.28 -16.25
C GLU A 159 -6.90 11.22 -14.76
N ILE A 160 -7.53 12.05 -13.96
CA ILE A 160 -7.36 12.07 -12.51
C ILE A 160 -8.23 10.97 -11.91
N ASN A 161 -7.66 10.11 -11.06
CA ASN A 161 -8.41 9.11 -10.34
C ASN A 161 -8.42 9.39 -8.81
N PRO A 162 -9.38 10.16 -8.29
CA PRO A 162 -9.48 10.45 -6.87
C PRO A 162 -9.93 9.25 -6.02
N PHE A 163 -10.40 8.17 -6.66
CA PHE A 163 -10.89 6.95 -6.00
C PHE A 163 -9.81 5.87 -5.92
N LEU A 164 -8.61 6.16 -6.39
CA LEU A 164 -7.50 5.22 -6.29
C LEU A 164 -7.24 4.88 -4.83
N THR A 165 -7.18 3.59 -4.54
CA THR A 165 -6.97 3.04 -3.19
C THR A 165 -6.22 1.72 -3.25
N TRP A 166 -6.02 1.10 -2.11
CA TRP A 166 -5.37 -0.18 -1.93
C TRP A 166 -6.02 -1.30 -2.75
N GLU A 167 -5.21 -2.11 -3.43
CA GLU A 167 -5.67 -3.38 -3.96
C GLU A 167 -5.82 -4.39 -2.82
N LEU A 168 -6.95 -5.10 -2.78
CA LEU A 168 -7.28 -6.04 -1.72
C LEU A 168 -7.13 -7.48 -2.19
N MET A 169 -6.26 -8.23 -1.52
CA MET A 169 -6.18 -9.67 -1.65
C MET A 169 -6.84 -10.33 -0.45
N THR A 170 -7.79 -11.23 -0.71
CA THR A 170 -8.48 -12.00 0.34
C THR A 170 -8.11 -13.46 0.24
N MET A 171 -7.68 -14.05 1.36
CA MET A 171 -7.27 -15.45 1.45
C MET A 171 -8.05 -16.17 2.54
N TYR A 172 -8.44 -17.42 2.22
CA TYR A 172 -9.01 -18.39 3.15
C TYR A 172 -8.15 -19.63 3.17
N ASN A 173 -7.79 -20.09 4.36
CA ASN A 173 -7.01 -21.32 4.52
C ASN A 173 -7.69 -22.25 5.49
N LEU A 174 -7.70 -23.55 5.16
CA LEU A 174 -8.08 -24.63 6.04
C LEU A 174 -6.93 -25.64 6.09
N GLY A 175 -6.53 -26.06 7.28
CA GLY A 175 -5.42 -26.98 7.46
C GLY A 175 -5.67 -27.99 8.57
N PHE A 176 -5.07 -29.15 8.40
CA PHE A 176 -5.06 -30.25 9.36
C PHE A 176 -3.61 -30.58 9.69
N GLU A 177 -3.31 -30.69 10.97
CA GLU A 177 -2.02 -31.14 11.49
C GLU A 177 -2.27 -32.40 12.32
N PHE A 178 -1.57 -33.47 12.02
CA PHE A 178 -1.71 -34.70 12.78
C PHE A 178 -0.35 -35.38 12.99
N ALA A 179 -0.19 -36.02 14.13
CA ALA A 179 0.93 -36.89 14.46
C ALA A 179 0.42 -38.33 14.61
N LEU A 180 1.18 -39.26 14.03
CA LEU A 180 0.90 -40.68 14.05
C LEU A 180 2.01 -41.44 14.79
N PHE A 181 1.67 -42.57 15.39
CA PHE A 181 2.66 -43.53 15.95
C PHE A 181 3.64 -42.87 16.95
N GLN A 182 3.18 -42.04 17.86
CA GLN A 182 4.00 -41.33 18.85
C GLN A 182 5.16 -40.54 18.22
N GLY A 183 4.94 -40.00 17.05
CA GLY A 183 5.93 -39.17 16.34
C GLY A 183 7.08 -39.98 15.75
N ARG A 184 6.90 -41.26 15.52
CA ARG A 184 7.90 -42.16 14.88
C ARG A 184 7.71 -42.24 13.38
#